data_e5d30304e8aad1d739008d8639696cc0
#
_entry.id   e5d30304e8aad1d739008d8639696cc0
#
_cell.length_a   1.000
_cell.length_b   1.000
_cell.length_c   1.000
_cell.angle_alpha   90.00
_cell.angle_beta   90.00
_cell.angle_gamma   90.00
#
_symmetry.space_group_name_H-M   'P 1'
#
loop_
_entity.id
_entity.type
_entity.pdbx_description
1 polymer ?
#
loop_
_entity_poly.entity_id
_entity_poly.type
_entity_poly.pdbx_seq_one_letter_code
_entity_poly.pdbx_strand_id
1 'polypeptide(L)'
;MAEIASRPIVDPILIDNLTFAYGAHTVLNGLSLRMPAGSITALLGGNGAGKSTTLSALLGFTRAGSGTIAVCGIDPAADPDAARRRIAYLPENVALYEHLSAVENADYLLALSGERQPRTAITGALAAAGLQDRAWDQRLGGFSKGMRQKVAIAVALLRQVPVLLLDEPTSGLDPRATADFNHLLLQVRDRGTAVLMVTHDLLSAADVADHIALLEAGRVAHAVQAYGPERFDVRALHARFQVGSDRRAA
;
A
#
# COMPACT_ATOMS: atom_id res chain seq x y z
N MET A 1 -6.90 0.62 41.82
CA MET A 1 -7.39 0.67 40.43
C MET A 1 -6.40 1.53 39.68
N ALA A 2 -5.49 0.91 38.90
CA ALA A 2 -4.54 1.63 38.07
C ALA A 2 -5.25 2.06 36.79
N GLU A 3 -5.30 3.37 36.56
CA GLU A 3 -5.81 4.01 35.37
C GLU A 3 -4.93 3.57 34.19
N ILE A 4 -5.50 2.74 33.31
CA ILE A 4 -4.85 2.38 32.03
C ILE A 4 -4.89 3.66 31.20
N ALA A 5 -3.83 4.46 31.30
CA ALA A 5 -3.61 5.57 30.39
C ALA A 5 -3.64 5.01 28.95
N SER A 6 -4.71 5.32 28.20
CA SER A 6 -4.80 5.00 26.80
C SER A 6 -3.60 5.64 26.09
N ARG A 7 -2.63 4.81 25.64
CA ARG A 7 -1.60 5.31 24.72
C ARG A 7 -2.33 6.01 23.57
N PRO A 8 -1.92 7.23 23.21
CA PRO A 8 -2.52 7.90 22.05
C PRO A 8 -2.39 6.95 20.87
N ILE A 9 -3.53 6.71 20.19
CA ILE A 9 -3.55 5.92 18.96
C ILE A 9 -2.75 6.74 17.95
N VAL A 10 -1.48 6.37 17.76
CA VAL A 10 -0.63 7.00 16.75
C VAL A 10 -1.03 6.38 15.42
N ASP A 11 -1.56 7.20 14.51
CA ASP A 11 -1.87 6.72 13.16
C ASP A 11 -0.60 6.14 12.53
N PRO A 12 -0.67 4.93 11.94
CA PRO A 12 0.47 4.31 11.29
C PRO A 12 1.10 5.15 10.19
N ILE A 13 0.31 5.98 9.50
CA ILE A 13 0.80 6.99 8.55
C ILE A 13 0.17 8.34 8.91
N LEU A 14 1.03 9.34 9.06
CA LEU A 14 0.66 10.74 9.21
C LEU A 14 1.51 11.59 8.26
N ILE A 15 0.84 12.31 7.37
CA ILE A 15 1.46 13.32 6.49
C ILE A 15 0.73 14.62 6.75
N ASP A 16 1.47 15.69 7.04
CA ASP A 16 0.90 17.01 7.28
C ASP A 16 1.62 18.08 6.49
N ASN A 17 0.89 18.73 5.58
CA ASN A 17 1.31 19.84 4.73
C ASN A 17 2.65 19.58 4.00
N LEU A 18 2.86 18.34 3.53
CA LEU A 18 4.11 17.89 2.93
C LEU A 18 4.32 18.52 1.56
N THR A 19 5.47 19.18 1.37
CA THR A 19 5.88 19.76 0.08
C THR A 19 7.20 19.16 -0.36
N PHE A 20 7.25 18.73 -1.63
CA PHE A 20 8.44 18.13 -2.23
C PHE A 20 8.61 18.54 -3.68
N ALA A 21 9.84 18.80 -4.10
CA ALA A 21 10.18 19.17 -5.47
C ALA A 21 11.41 18.41 -5.98
N TYR A 22 11.42 18.05 -7.26
CA TYR A 22 12.61 17.65 -8.00
C TYR A 22 13.19 18.88 -8.71
N GLY A 23 14.28 19.43 -8.15
CA GLY A 23 14.82 20.70 -8.65
C GLY A 23 13.77 21.82 -8.54
N ALA A 24 13.43 22.47 -9.64
CA ALA A 24 12.42 23.51 -9.70
C ALA A 24 10.95 23.00 -9.82
N HIS A 25 10.77 21.70 -10.05
CA HIS A 25 9.45 21.12 -10.27
C HIS A 25 8.84 20.60 -8.97
N THR A 26 7.83 21.33 -8.42
CA THR A 26 7.09 20.90 -7.24
C THR A 26 6.13 19.76 -7.61
N VAL A 27 6.26 18.62 -6.94
CA VAL A 27 5.45 17.41 -7.15
C VAL A 27 4.43 17.20 -6.03
N LEU A 28 4.84 17.40 -4.77
CA LEU A 28 3.91 17.44 -3.64
C LEU A 28 3.80 18.89 -3.17
N ASN A 29 2.58 19.36 -2.96
CA ASN A 29 2.28 20.76 -2.70
C ASN A 29 1.26 20.89 -1.55
N GLY A 30 1.74 20.71 -0.31
CA GLY A 30 0.88 20.72 0.87
C GLY A 30 0.03 19.45 0.99
N LEU A 31 0.60 18.28 0.68
CA LEU A 31 -0.09 17.00 0.87
C LEU A 31 -0.33 16.74 2.35
N SER A 32 -1.61 16.48 2.70
CA SER A 32 -1.98 16.01 4.03
C SER A 32 -2.79 14.72 3.91
N LEU A 33 -2.39 13.69 4.66
CA LEU A 33 -3.03 12.36 4.68
C LEU A 33 -2.82 11.72 6.05
N ARG A 34 -3.91 11.15 6.58
CA ARG A 34 -3.89 10.42 7.84
C ARG A 34 -4.51 9.05 7.63
N MET A 35 -3.86 8.00 8.14
CA MET A 35 -4.33 6.64 7.98
C MET A 35 -4.42 5.92 9.33
N PRO A 36 -5.63 5.55 9.76
CA PRO A 36 -5.84 4.74 10.95
C PRO A 36 -5.31 3.31 10.78
N ALA A 37 -4.95 2.68 11.89
CA ALA A 37 -4.67 1.25 11.91
C ALA A 37 -5.91 0.44 11.51
N GLY A 38 -5.71 -0.69 10.82
CA GLY A 38 -6.83 -1.53 10.38
C GLY A 38 -7.74 -0.84 9.37
N SER A 39 -7.20 -0.01 8.49
CA SER A 39 -7.94 0.63 7.41
C SER A 39 -7.22 0.52 6.08
N ILE A 40 -7.99 0.51 4.98
CA ILE A 40 -7.48 0.60 3.62
C ILE A 40 -7.76 2.01 3.10
N THR A 41 -6.71 2.75 2.77
CA THR A 41 -6.81 4.05 2.09
C THR A 41 -6.35 3.91 0.65
N ALA A 42 -7.21 4.25 -0.31
CA ALA A 42 -6.85 4.36 -1.70
C ALA A 42 -6.48 5.81 -2.04
N LEU A 43 -5.26 6.03 -2.50
CA LEU A 43 -4.78 7.30 -3.02
C LEU A 43 -4.87 7.25 -4.55
N LEU A 44 -5.92 7.85 -5.08
CA LEU A 44 -6.22 7.89 -6.50
C LEU A 44 -5.63 9.14 -7.14
N GLY A 45 -5.26 9.05 -8.41
CA GLY A 45 -4.77 10.21 -9.16
C GLY A 45 -4.21 9.83 -10.52
N GLY A 46 -4.19 10.77 -11.43
CA GLY A 46 -3.61 10.58 -12.75
C GLY A 46 -2.07 10.45 -12.73
N ASN A 47 -1.49 10.21 -13.90
CA ASN A 47 -0.03 10.20 -14.05
C ASN A 47 0.54 11.58 -13.69
N GLY A 48 1.64 11.58 -12.92
CA GLY A 48 2.28 12.81 -12.43
C GLY A 48 1.56 13.51 -11.28
N ALA A 49 0.49 12.93 -10.71
CA ALA A 49 -0.21 13.54 -9.57
C ALA A 49 0.63 13.56 -8.26
N GLY A 50 1.69 12.74 -8.17
CA GLY A 50 2.54 12.65 -6.98
C GLY A 50 2.44 11.32 -6.21
N LYS A 51 1.69 10.33 -6.74
CA LYS A 51 1.47 9.03 -6.06
C LYS A 51 2.78 8.32 -5.70
N SER A 52 3.62 8.05 -6.68
CA SER A 52 4.91 7.35 -6.46
C SER A 52 5.89 8.19 -5.62
N THR A 53 5.80 9.53 -5.71
CA THR A 53 6.58 10.43 -4.85
C THR A 53 6.12 10.33 -3.40
N THR A 54 4.82 10.19 -3.15
CA THR A 54 4.27 9.94 -1.80
C THR A 54 4.79 8.62 -1.23
N LEU A 55 4.78 7.54 -2.01
CA LEU A 55 5.36 6.25 -1.59
C LEU A 55 6.86 6.38 -1.32
N SER A 56 7.60 7.09 -2.20
CA SER A 56 9.04 7.32 -2.03
C SER A 56 9.35 8.10 -0.75
N ALA A 57 8.51 9.08 -0.38
CA ALA A 57 8.65 9.81 0.86
C ALA A 57 8.40 8.93 2.10
N LEU A 58 7.36 8.09 2.08
CA LEU A 58 7.07 7.13 3.15
C LEU A 58 8.18 6.07 3.31
N LEU A 59 8.84 5.70 2.22
CA LEU A 59 9.96 4.75 2.23
C LEU A 59 11.31 5.40 2.58
N GLY A 60 11.34 6.74 2.79
CA GLY A 60 12.56 7.46 3.10
C GLY A 60 13.55 7.57 1.93
N PHE A 61 13.07 7.47 0.68
CA PHE A 61 13.90 7.68 -0.51
C PHE A 61 13.98 9.16 -0.91
N THR A 62 13.10 10.00 -0.35
CA THR A 62 13.08 11.44 -0.62
C THR A 62 12.94 12.21 0.69
N ARG A 63 13.51 13.42 0.74
CA ARG A 63 13.39 14.31 1.89
C ARG A 63 12.49 15.49 1.53
N ALA A 64 11.47 15.74 2.34
CA ALA A 64 10.56 16.86 2.15
C ALA A 64 11.29 18.21 2.25
N GLY A 65 10.83 19.18 1.46
CA GLY A 65 11.25 20.57 1.58
C GLY A 65 10.59 21.28 2.76
N SER A 66 9.32 20.91 3.06
CA SER A 66 8.56 21.41 4.21
C SER A 66 7.42 20.46 4.57
N GLY A 67 6.79 20.70 5.73
CA GLY A 67 5.77 19.80 6.29
C GLY A 67 6.38 18.65 7.08
N THR A 68 5.53 17.70 7.50
CA THR A 68 5.95 16.53 8.28
C THR A 68 5.39 15.25 7.69
N ILE A 69 6.15 14.17 7.88
CA ILE A 69 5.76 12.82 7.50
C ILE A 69 6.22 11.86 8.59
N ALA A 70 5.34 10.94 8.98
CA ALA A 70 5.69 9.94 9.98
C ALA A 70 5.08 8.58 9.63
N VAL A 71 5.86 7.53 9.85
CA VAL A 71 5.45 6.12 9.79
C VAL A 71 5.58 5.55 11.21
N CYS A 72 4.45 5.24 11.84
CA CYS A 72 4.41 4.80 13.24
C CYS A 72 5.19 5.76 14.19
N GLY A 73 5.07 7.07 13.93
CA GLY A 73 5.77 8.12 14.69
C GLY A 73 7.25 8.33 14.32
N ILE A 74 7.77 7.61 13.32
CA ILE A 74 9.16 7.73 12.84
C ILE A 74 9.18 8.61 11.59
N ASP A 75 10.06 9.62 11.54
CA ASP A 75 10.34 10.38 10.32
C ASP A 75 11.21 9.52 9.36
N PRO A 76 10.67 9.13 8.17
CA PRO A 76 11.40 8.27 7.26
C PRO A 76 12.67 8.91 6.67
N ALA A 77 12.75 10.25 6.65
CA ALA A 77 13.94 10.96 6.17
C ALA A 77 15.04 11.04 7.24
N ALA A 78 14.67 10.97 8.51
CA ALA A 78 15.61 10.97 9.62
C ALA A 78 16.13 9.57 9.95
N ASP A 79 15.25 8.57 9.98
CA ASP A 79 15.61 7.15 10.22
C ASP A 79 14.88 6.24 9.22
N PRO A 80 15.39 6.14 7.98
CA PRO A 80 14.75 5.34 6.93
C PRO A 80 14.74 3.85 7.24
N ASP A 81 15.72 3.34 7.97
CA ASP A 81 15.78 1.91 8.29
C ASP A 81 14.75 1.53 9.36
N ALA A 82 14.56 2.37 10.38
CA ALA A 82 13.51 2.15 11.37
C ALA A 82 12.12 2.26 10.73
N ALA A 83 11.89 3.22 9.82
CA ALA A 83 10.64 3.35 9.10
C ALA A 83 10.36 2.14 8.20
N ARG A 84 11.34 1.68 7.40
CA ARG A 84 11.19 0.51 6.51
C ARG A 84 10.95 -0.79 7.27
N ARG A 85 11.46 -0.94 8.49
CA ARG A 85 11.11 -2.08 9.35
C ARG A 85 9.63 -2.12 9.72
N ARG A 86 8.90 -1.01 9.64
CA ARG A 86 7.46 -0.90 9.90
C ARG A 86 6.61 -1.04 8.62
N ILE A 87 7.24 -1.19 7.46
CA ILE A 87 6.57 -1.17 6.17
C ILE A 87 6.83 -2.50 5.44
N ALA A 88 5.77 -3.06 4.84
CA ALA A 88 5.89 -3.93 3.69
C ALA A 88 5.51 -3.12 2.44
N TYR A 89 6.30 -3.22 1.39
CA TYR A 89 6.05 -2.52 0.13
C TYR A 89 5.91 -3.50 -1.02
N LEU A 90 4.82 -3.36 -1.76
CA LEU A 90 4.52 -4.11 -2.96
C LEU A 90 4.55 -3.16 -4.16
N PRO A 91 5.62 -3.17 -4.95
CA PRO A 91 5.69 -2.37 -6.17
C PRO A 91 4.75 -2.93 -7.24
N GLU A 92 4.40 -2.11 -8.24
CA GLU A 92 3.58 -2.54 -9.40
C GLU A 92 4.14 -3.80 -10.07
N ASN A 93 5.46 -3.85 -10.23
CA ASN A 93 6.18 -5.02 -10.75
C ASN A 93 6.93 -5.69 -9.62
N VAL A 94 6.36 -6.77 -9.08
CA VAL A 94 6.98 -7.53 -8.00
C VAL A 94 8.23 -8.24 -8.52
N ALA A 95 9.40 -7.75 -8.11
CA ALA A 95 10.69 -8.35 -8.43
C ALA A 95 10.96 -9.52 -7.48
N LEU A 96 10.76 -10.73 -7.99
CA LEU A 96 11.10 -11.98 -7.32
C LEU A 96 12.15 -12.73 -8.15
N TYR A 97 12.91 -13.59 -7.50
CA TYR A 97 13.94 -14.39 -8.16
C TYR A 97 13.31 -15.55 -8.93
N GLU A 98 13.32 -15.49 -10.24
CA GLU A 98 12.62 -16.44 -11.11
C GLU A 98 13.18 -17.88 -11.03
N HIS A 99 14.44 -18.02 -10.67
CA HIS A 99 15.11 -19.33 -10.50
C HIS A 99 14.83 -19.99 -9.13
N LEU A 100 14.27 -19.23 -8.18
CA LEU A 100 13.85 -19.71 -6.87
C LEU A 100 12.36 -20.10 -6.90
N SER A 101 11.96 -21.01 -6.02
CA SER A 101 10.56 -21.34 -5.75
C SER A 101 9.85 -20.27 -4.93
N ALA A 102 8.53 -20.40 -4.75
CA ALA A 102 7.76 -19.47 -3.91
C ALA A 102 8.23 -19.51 -2.45
N VAL A 103 8.49 -20.69 -1.92
CA VAL A 103 9.01 -20.87 -0.55
C VAL A 103 10.41 -20.27 -0.42
N GLU A 104 11.31 -20.55 -1.37
CA GLU A 104 12.67 -20.01 -1.33
C GLU A 104 12.71 -18.49 -1.48
N ASN A 105 11.86 -17.90 -2.32
CA ASN A 105 11.71 -16.45 -2.40
C ASN A 105 11.23 -15.85 -1.08
N ALA A 106 10.21 -16.45 -0.45
CA ALA A 106 9.70 -15.97 0.82
C ALA A 106 10.76 -16.06 1.92
N ASP A 107 11.45 -17.19 2.05
CA ASP A 107 12.55 -17.36 3.01
C ASP A 107 13.67 -16.35 2.81
N TYR A 108 14.08 -16.14 1.54
CA TYR A 108 15.12 -15.19 1.18
C TYR A 108 14.73 -13.74 1.54
N LEU A 109 13.49 -13.31 1.20
CA LEU A 109 13.03 -11.96 1.49
C LEU A 109 12.86 -11.70 2.99
N LEU A 110 12.43 -12.71 3.75
CA LEU A 110 12.38 -12.65 5.22
C LEU A 110 13.79 -12.53 5.80
N ALA A 111 14.75 -13.32 5.30
CA ALA A 111 16.13 -13.25 5.76
C ALA A 111 16.77 -11.88 5.50
N LEU A 112 16.46 -11.22 4.37
CA LEU A 112 16.88 -9.83 4.09
C LEU A 112 16.32 -8.83 5.11
N SER A 113 15.13 -9.10 5.66
CA SER A 113 14.52 -8.28 6.72
C SER A 113 15.06 -8.63 8.14
N GLY A 114 16.01 -9.55 8.23
CA GLY A 114 16.55 -10.05 9.51
C GLY A 114 15.63 -11.06 10.20
N GLU A 115 14.61 -11.56 9.50
CA GLU A 115 13.62 -12.50 10.02
C GLU A 115 13.88 -13.92 9.49
N ARG A 116 13.56 -14.91 10.31
CA ARG A 116 13.56 -16.31 9.88
C ARG A 116 12.27 -16.97 10.33
N GLN A 117 11.67 -17.70 9.43
CA GLN A 117 10.43 -18.41 9.70
C GLN A 117 10.58 -19.89 9.30
N PRO A 118 10.00 -20.83 10.07
CA PRO A 118 10.00 -22.23 9.65
C PRO A 118 9.20 -22.41 8.37
N ARG A 119 9.57 -23.41 7.55
CA ARG A 119 8.87 -23.71 6.28
C ARG A 119 7.36 -23.83 6.46
N THR A 120 6.89 -24.40 7.57
CA THR A 120 5.46 -24.54 7.86
C THR A 120 4.74 -23.20 7.98
N ALA A 121 5.39 -22.17 8.57
CA ALA A 121 4.83 -20.82 8.62
C ALA A 121 4.81 -20.18 7.22
N ILE A 122 5.87 -20.37 6.43
CA ILE A 122 5.94 -19.85 5.06
C ILE A 122 4.85 -20.47 4.20
N THR A 123 4.70 -21.78 4.20
CA THR A 123 3.65 -22.46 3.41
C THR A 123 2.25 -22.11 3.91
N GLY A 124 2.05 -21.94 5.22
CA GLY A 124 0.80 -21.45 5.79
C GLY A 124 0.44 -20.04 5.30
N ALA A 125 1.42 -19.13 5.22
CA ALA A 125 1.21 -17.79 4.69
C ALA A 125 0.94 -17.79 3.17
N LEU A 126 1.63 -18.63 2.39
CA LEU A 126 1.37 -18.82 0.96
C LEU A 126 -0.05 -19.35 0.72
N ALA A 127 -0.50 -20.31 1.52
CA ALA A 127 -1.87 -20.82 1.49
C ALA A 127 -2.88 -19.72 1.84
N ALA A 128 -2.63 -18.95 2.92
CA ALA A 128 -3.46 -17.82 3.33
C ALA A 128 -3.54 -16.74 2.25
N ALA A 129 -2.46 -16.53 1.49
CA ALA A 129 -2.44 -15.66 0.31
C ALA A 129 -3.12 -16.27 -0.93
N GLY A 130 -3.68 -17.49 -0.81
CA GLY A 130 -4.40 -18.16 -1.89
C GLY A 130 -3.48 -18.72 -2.99
N LEU A 131 -2.20 -18.97 -2.71
CA LEU A 131 -1.31 -19.70 -3.61
C LEU A 131 -1.51 -21.19 -3.39
N GLN A 132 -1.86 -21.92 -4.46
CA GLN A 132 -2.08 -23.35 -4.40
C GLN A 132 -0.82 -24.10 -3.97
N ASP A 133 -0.97 -25.17 -3.19
CA ASP A 133 0.13 -25.97 -2.62
C ASP A 133 1.10 -26.52 -3.68
N ARG A 134 0.56 -26.97 -4.82
CA ARG A 134 1.37 -27.44 -5.96
C ARG A 134 2.33 -26.39 -6.52
N ALA A 135 2.11 -25.10 -6.25
CA ALA A 135 2.95 -24.00 -6.73
C ALA A 135 4.06 -23.62 -5.75
N TRP A 136 4.01 -24.07 -4.48
CA TRP A 136 4.95 -23.61 -3.44
C TRP A 136 6.42 -23.91 -3.76
N ASP A 137 6.68 -25.08 -4.35
CA ASP A 137 8.02 -25.52 -4.72
C ASP A 137 8.34 -25.33 -6.22
N GLN A 138 7.42 -24.72 -6.97
CA GLN A 138 7.68 -24.41 -8.38
C GLN A 138 8.48 -23.10 -8.50
N ARG A 139 9.43 -23.06 -9.45
CA ARG A 139 10.18 -21.86 -9.81
C ARG A 139 9.27 -20.77 -10.36
N LEU A 140 9.57 -19.52 -9.97
CA LEU A 140 8.72 -18.38 -10.30
C LEU A 140 8.75 -17.94 -11.77
N GLY A 141 9.68 -18.45 -12.59
CA GLY A 141 9.74 -18.11 -14.02
C GLY A 141 8.44 -18.33 -14.79
N GLY A 142 7.61 -19.30 -14.36
CA GLY A 142 6.29 -19.58 -14.94
C GLY A 142 5.11 -18.93 -14.23
N PHE A 143 5.33 -18.10 -13.21
CA PHE A 143 4.24 -17.50 -12.42
C PHE A 143 3.61 -16.31 -13.15
N SER A 144 2.26 -16.26 -13.11
CA SER A 144 1.51 -15.07 -13.49
C SER A 144 1.80 -13.89 -12.52
N LYS A 145 1.48 -12.65 -12.93
CA LYS A 145 1.60 -11.47 -12.07
C LYS A 145 0.85 -11.68 -10.74
N GLY A 146 -0.39 -12.17 -10.78
CA GLY A 146 -1.18 -12.44 -9.57
C GLY A 146 -0.56 -13.50 -8.66
N MET A 147 0.07 -14.54 -9.19
CA MET A 147 0.78 -15.53 -8.37
C MET A 147 2.01 -14.90 -7.69
N ARG A 148 2.77 -14.05 -8.38
CA ARG A 148 3.90 -13.30 -7.81
C ARG A 148 3.45 -12.36 -6.68
N GLN A 149 2.32 -11.67 -6.87
CA GLN A 149 1.73 -10.82 -5.83
C GLN A 149 1.32 -11.64 -4.58
N LYS A 150 0.73 -12.82 -4.75
CA LYS A 150 0.40 -13.71 -3.64
C LYS A 150 1.63 -14.09 -2.81
N VAL A 151 2.77 -14.35 -3.46
CA VAL A 151 4.05 -14.60 -2.75
C VAL A 151 4.48 -13.37 -1.94
N ALA A 152 4.46 -12.18 -2.54
CA ALA A 152 4.86 -10.96 -1.86
C ALA A 152 3.95 -10.59 -0.68
N ILE A 153 2.63 -10.79 -0.82
CA ILE A 153 1.69 -10.60 0.29
C ILE A 153 1.92 -11.65 1.40
N ALA A 154 2.23 -12.89 1.06
CA ALA A 154 2.57 -13.91 2.07
C ALA A 154 3.78 -13.47 2.92
N VAL A 155 4.80 -12.88 2.30
CA VAL A 155 5.95 -12.29 3.03
C VAL A 155 5.49 -11.14 3.93
N ALA A 156 4.62 -10.23 3.44
CA ALA A 156 4.08 -9.14 4.24
C ALA A 156 3.28 -9.65 5.46
N LEU A 157 2.48 -10.71 5.27
CA LEU A 157 1.73 -11.36 6.36
C LEU A 157 2.65 -11.95 7.43
N LEU A 158 3.76 -12.57 7.02
CA LEU A 158 4.75 -13.15 7.94
C LEU A 158 5.51 -12.10 8.73
N ARG A 159 5.80 -10.95 8.11
CA ARG A 159 6.47 -9.83 8.75
C ARG A 159 5.58 -9.10 9.77
N GLN A 160 4.26 -9.27 9.72
CA GLN A 160 3.30 -8.67 10.66
C GLN A 160 3.54 -7.15 10.87
N VAL A 161 3.92 -6.45 9.82
CA VAL A 161 4.21 -5.01 9.89
C VAL A 161 2.92 -4.19 9.99
N PRO A 162 2.96 -3.03 10.69
CA PRO A 162 1.78 -2.18 10.84
C PRO A 162 1.33 -1.47 9.57
N VAL A 163 2.19 -1.37 8.55
CA VAL A 163 1.93 -0.63 7.31
C VAL A 163 2.21 -1.49 6.09
N LEU A 164 1.26 -1.55 5.15
CA LEU A 164 1.40 -2.13 3.82
C LEU A 164 1.20 -1.04 2.76
N LEU A 165 2.23 -0.80 1.95
CA LEU A 165 2.20 0.11 0.81
C LEU A 165 2.07 -0.69 -0.48
N LEU A 166 1.12 -0.33 -1.33
CA LEU A 166 0.83 -0.99 -2.60
C LEU A 166 0.88 0.03 -3.76
N ASP A 167 1.65 -0.28 -4.79
CA ASP A 167 1.74 0.55 -6.00
C ASP A 167 1.07 -0.17 -7.16
N GLU A 168 -0.06 0.37 -7.64
CA GLU A 168 -0.89 -0.15 -8.74
C GLU A 168 -1.14 -1.68 -8.63
N PRO A 169 -1.62 -2.19 -7.48
CA PRO A 169 -1.55 -3.63 -7.18
C PRO A 169 -2.47 -4.48 -8.06
N THR A 170 -3.53 -3.93 -8.63
CA THR A 170 -4.49 -4.66 -9.50
C THR A 170 -4.21 -4.46 -10.99
N SER A 171 -3.23 -3.60 -11.36
CA SER A 171 -2.85 -3.36 -12.74
C SER A 171 -2.47 -4.65 -13.47
N GLY A 172 -3.12 -4.94 -14.60
CA GLY A 172 -2.84 -6.12 -15.42
C GLY A 172 -3.27 -7.47 -14.82
N LEU A 173 -4.06 -7.47 -13.74
CA LEU A 173 -4.76 -8.66 -13.27
C LEU A 173 -6.08 -8.86 -14.03
N ASP A 174 -6.46 -10.11 -14.23
CA ASP A 174 -7.82 -10.42 -14.66
C ASP A 174 -8.85 -10.18 -13.54
N PRO A 175 -10.16 -10.08 -13.84
CA PRO A 175 -11.18 -9.77 -12.83
C PRO A 175 -11.22 -10.76 -11.65
N ARG A 176 -10.93 -12.04 -11.89
CA ARG A 176 -10.91 -13.06 -10.84
C ARG A 176 -9.71 -12.88 -9.92
N ALA A 177 -8.52 -12.66 -10.51
CA ALA A 177 -7.30 -12.40 -9.74
C ALA A 177 -7.43 -11.10 -8.93
N THR A 178 -8.10 -10.07 -9.47
CA THR A 178 -8.41 -8.82 -8.76
C THR A 178 -9.32 -9.08 -7.56
N ALA A 179 -10.41 -9.84 -7.73
CA ALA A 179 -11.31 -10.18 -6.63
C ALA A 179 -10.61 -11.00 -5.52
N ASP A 180 -9.79 -11.99 -5.90
CA ASP A 180 -8.98 -12.76 -4.94
C ASP A 180 -8.01 -11.86 -4.16
N PHE A 181 -7.35 -10.91 -4.86
CA PHE A 181 -6.42 -9.97 -4.26
C PHE A 181 -7.15 -9.00 -3.30
N ASN A 182 -8.30 -8.47 -3.72
CA ASN A 182 -9.13 -7.60 -2.90
C ASN A 182 -9.57 -8.30 -1.61
N HIS A 183 -10.00 -9.56 -1.70
CA HIS A 183 -10.35 -10.35 -0.52
C HIS A 183 -9.16 -10.51 0.44
N LEU A 184 -7.97 -10.74 -0.10
CA LEU A 184 -6.74 -10.84 0.70
C LEU A 184 -6.41 -9.51 1.41
N LEU A 185 -6.60 -8.36 0.74
CA LEU A 185 -6.38 -7.05 1.37
C LEU A 185 -7.33 -6.82 2.56
N LEU A 186 -8.59 -7.24 2.46
CA LEU A 186 -9.54 -7.15 3.57
C LEU A 186 -9.05 -7.98 4.77
N GLN A 187 -8.51 -9.18 4.55
CA GLN A 187 -7.93 -10.00 5.62
C GLN A 187 -6.71 -9.34 6.28
N VAL A 188 -5.85 -8.67 5.48
CA VAL A 188 -4.70 -7.90 5.99
C VAL A 188 -5.16 -6.74 6.87
N ARG A 189 -6.15 -5.97 6.40
CA ARG A 189 -6.78 -4.89 7.16
C ARG A 189 -7.36 -5.38 8.48
N ASP A 190 -8.11 -6.47 8.46
CA ASP A 190 -8.81 -7.02 9.64
C ASP A 190 -7.83 -7.53 10.71
N ARG A 191 -6.56 -7.75 10.36
CA ARG A 191 -5.46 -8.02 11.31
C ARG A 191 -4.85 -6.75 11.92
N GLY A 192 -5.39 -5.57 11.57
CA GLY A 192 -4.95 -4.28 12.11
C GLY A 192 -3.89 -3.55 11.28
N THR A 193 -3.49 -4.08 10.12
CA THR A 193 -2.54 -3.41 9.22
C THR A 193 -3.20 -2.22 8.53
N ALA A 194 -2.53 -1.07 8.52
CA ALA A 194 -2.91 0.07 7.69
C ALA A 194 -2.41 -0.15 6.26
N VAL A 195 -3.30 -0.11 5.28
CA VAL A 195 -2.98 -0.37 3.87
C VAL A 195 -3.14 0.92 3.07
N LEU A 196 -2.04 1.41 2.48
CA LEU A 196 -2.08 2.47 1.46
C LEU A 196 -1.97 1.84 0.08
N MET A 197 -3.02 1.97 -0.70
CA MET A 197 -3.02 1.55 -2.11
C MET A 197 -3.00 2.79 -2.99
N VAL A 198 -1.95 2.98 -3.78
CA VAL A 198 -1.95 4.00 -4.83
C VAL A 198 -2.36 3.35 -6.15
N THR A 199 -3.34 3.96 -6.83
CA THR A 199 -3.88 3.41 -8.08
C THR A 199 -4.58 4.49 -8.90
N HIS A 200 -4.85 4.18 -10.15
CA HIS A 200 -5.77 4.95 -11.02
C HIS A 200 -7.10 4.21 -11.24
N ASP A 201 -7.23 2.98 -10.72
CA ASP A 201 -8.45 2.15 -10.85
C ASP A 201 -9.43 2.47 -9.71
N LEU A 202 -10.40 3.33 -10.01
CA LEU A 202 -11.45 3.72 -9.07
C LEU A 202 -12.34 2.55 -8.66
N LEU A 203 -12.64 1.63 -9.59
CA LEU A 203 -13.56 0.51 -9.31
C LEU A 203 -12.94 -0.43 -8.30
N SER A 204 -11.71 -0.89 -8.58
CA SER A 204 -10.97 -1.75 -7.64
C SER A 204 -10.76 -1.08 -6.28
N ALA A 205 -10.50 0.24 -6.25
CA ALA A 205 -10.37 0.98 -5.01
C ALA A 205 -11.70 1.02 -4.22
N ALA A 206 -12.82 1.29 -4.88
CA ALA A 206 -14.13 1.37 -4.24
C ALA A 206 -14.58 0.04 -3.61
N ASP A 207 -14.15 -1.09 -4.18
CA ASP A 207 -14.51 -2.42 -3.67
C ASP A 207 -13.92 -2.68 -2.27
N VAL A 208 -12.73 -2.14 -1.95
CA VAL A 208 -11.99 -2.52 -0.73
C VAL A 208 -11.65 -1.37 0.19
N ALA A 209 -11.50 -0.14 -0.32
CA ALA A 209 -11.02 0.98 0.48
C ALA A 209 -12.04 1.41 1.54
N ASP A 210 -11.57 1.74 2.74
CA ASP A 210 -12.37 2.42 3.77
C ASP A 210 -12.33 3.94 3.56
N HIS A 211 -11.23 4.43 2.95
CA HIS A 211 -11.04 5.84 2.59
C HIS A 211 -10.52 5.95 1.16
N ILE A 212 -11.05 6.89 0.40
CA ILE A 212 -10.55 7.26 -0.93
C ILE A 212 -10.13 8.71 -0.90
N ALA A 213 -8.88 8.99 -1.28
CA ALA A 213 -8.33 10.33 -1.43
C ALA A 213 -7.92 10.55 -2.90
N LEU A 214 -8.39 11.64 -3.50
CA LEU A 214 -7.99 12.05 -4.84
C LEU A 214 -6.80 12.99 -4.76
N LEU A 215 -5.68 12.56 -5.32
CA LEU A 215 -4.45 13.34 -5.42
C LEU A 215 -4.42 14.10 -6.75
N GLU A 216 -4.39 15.43 -6.68
CA GLU A 216 -4.28 16.32 -7.83
C GLU A 216 -3.21 17.39 -7.56
N ALA A 217 -2.32 17.60 -8.52
CA ALA A 217 -1.26 18.60 -8.41
C ALA A 217 -0.51 18.56 -7.06
N GLY A 218 -0.25 17.35 -6.56
CA GLY A 218 0.51 17.14 -5.33
C GLY A 218 -0.23 17.38 -4.02
N ARG A 219 -1.56 17.52 -4.05
CA ARG A 219 -2.40 17.69 -2.85
C ARG A 219 -3.63 16.79 -2.90
N VAL A 220 -4.20 16.48 -1.75
CA VAL A 220 -5.51 15.82 -1.68
C VAL A 220 -6.58 16.85 -2.03
N ALA A 221 -7.16 16.73 -3.22
CA ALA A 221 -8.23 17.61 -3.70
C ALA A 221 -9.59 17.22 -3.10
N HIS A 222 -9.82 15.91 -2.95
CA HIS A 222 -11.04 15.36 -2.36
C HIS A 222 -10.70 14.13 -1.53
N ALA A 223 -11.41 13.95 -0.41
CA ALA A 223 -11.33 12.75 0.40
C ALA A 223 -12.76 12.32 0.77
N VAL A 224 -13.03 11.03 0.71
CA VAL A 224 -14.30 10.41 1.09
C VAL A 224 -14.05 9.16 1.90
N GLN A 225 -14.95 8.89 2.83
CA GLN A 225 -14.95 7.67 3.64
C GLN A 225 -16.11 6.78 3.22
N ALA A 226 -15.91 5.46 3.26
CA ALA A 226 -16.96 4.48 3.03
C ALA A 226 -18.08 4.64 4.05
N TYR A 227 -19.33 4.65 3.58
CA TYR A 227 -20.50 4.78 4.41
C TYR A 227 -21.62 3.86 3.93
N GLY A 228 -22.25 3.14 4.86
CA GLY A 228 -23.36 2.25 4.56
C GLY A 228 -22.97 1.03 3.71
N PRO A 229 -23.97 0.23 3.28
CA PRO A 229 -23.74 -1.02 2.55
C PRO A 229 -23.16 -0.82 1.13
N GLU A 230 -23.46 0.30 0.48
CA GLU A 230 -22.93 0.62 -0.86
C GLU A 230 -21.53 1.22 -0.83
N ARG A 231 -20.96 1.44 0.36
CA ARG A 231 -19.65 2.00 0.61
C ARG A 231 -19.39 3.36 -0.05
N PHE A 232 -19.43 3.45 -1.40
CA PHE A 232 -19.16 4.67 -2.17
C PHE A 232 -20.13 4.83 -3.32
N ASP A 233 -20.58 6.07 -3.55
CA ASP A 233 -21.23 6.44 -4.82
C ASP A 233 -20.14 6.56 -5.92
N VAL A 234 -19.90 5.46 -6.62
CA VAL A 234 -18.87 5.36 -7.66
C VAL A 234 -19.15 6.33 -8.82
N ARG A 235 -20.43 6.63 -9.14
CA ARG A 235 -20.79 7.59 -10.20
C ARG A 235 -20.43 9.02 -9.80
N ALA A 236 -20.74 9.41 -8.56
CA ALA A 236 -20.35 10.72 -8.03
C ALA A 236 -18.83 10.86 -7.92
N LEU A 237 -18.14 9.81 -7.51
CA LEU A 237 -16.68 9.78 -7.50
C LEU A 237 -16.12 9.94 -8.92
N HIS A 238 -16.58 9.17 -9.89
CA HIS A 238 -16.11 9.22 -11.27
C HIS A 238 -16.33 10.62 -11.88
N ALA A 239 -17.49 11.25 -11.64
CA ALA A 239 -17.76 12.60 -12.09
C ALA A 239 -16.76 13.62 -11.52
N ARG A 240 -16.38 13.49 -10.23
CA ARG A 240 -15.37 14.35 -9.60
C ARG A 240 -13.97 14.14 -10.20
N PHE A 241 -13.61 12.88 -10.51
CA PHE A 241 -12.34 12.55 -11.17
C PHE A 241 -12.22 13.17 -12.56
N GLN A 242 -13.30 13.17 -13.35
CA GLN A 242 -13.29 13.74 -14.71
C GLN A 242 -13.12 15.26 -14.73
N VAL A 243 -13.78 15.98 -13.80
CA VAL A 243 -13.66 17.44 -13.70
C VAL A 243 -12.23 17.89 -13.41
N GLY A 244 -11.45 17.10 -12.67
CA GLY A 244 -10.03 17.37 -12.38
C GLY A 244 -9.12 17.14 -13.61
N SER A 245 -9.47 16.22 -14.52
CA SER A 245 -8.69 15.94 -15.73
C SER A 245 -8.88 16.99 -16.84
N ASP A 246 -10.09 17.51 -17.01
CA ASP A 246 -10.42 18.48 -18.07
C ASP A 246 -9.82 19.86 -17.83
N ARG A 247 -9.57 20.25 -16.57
CA ARG A 247 -8.92 21.53 -16.23
C ARG A 247 -7.42 21.59 -16.60
N ARG A 248 -6.83 20.48 -17.06
CA ARG A 248 -5.42 20.42 -17.52
C ARG A 248 -5.28 20.47 -19.05
N ALA A 249 -6.38 20.37 -19.79
CA ALA A 249 -6.39 20.41 -21.27
C ALA A 249 -6.73 21.82 -21.83
N ALA A 250 -6.97 22.78 -20.98
CA ALA A 250 -7.20 24.18 -21.28
C ALA A 250 -6.09 25.08 -20.68
#